data_8764c7c83fbe9cec06f5208e2ef422b1
#
_entry.id   8764c7c83fbe9cec06f5208e2ef422b1
#
_cell.length_a   1.000
_cell.length_b   1.000
_cell.length_c   1.000
_cell.angle_alpha   90.00
_cell.angle_beta   90.00
_cell.angle_gamma   90.00
#
_symmetry.space_group_name_H-M   'P 1'
#
loop_
_entity.id
_entity.type
_entity.pdbx_description
1 polymer ?
#
loop_
_entity_poly.entity_id
_entity_poly.type
_entity_poly.pdbx_seq_one_letter_code
_entity_poly.pdbx_strand_id
1 'polypeptide(L)'
;MPLFQIVKARLAAITQANFLSESKLQKLIESNLGALFNCRFVATEYPTGAIHSGRIDTLALSEDNNPVIIEYKKVESSDLINQGLFYLAWLSDHHGDFELAVQKALGRGIDVDWSAIRVICIAPNYKRYDLHAVQMMGANIEPRTWRAWRFKKIGSFSSSSSIRSQPRDLPEYLVT
;
A
#
# COMPACT_ATOMS: atom_id res chain seq x y z
N MET A 1 18.22 8.57 -11.27
CA MET A 1 19.33 9.13 -10.46
C MET A 1 19.88 8.00 -9.59
N PRO A 2 21.18 7.72 -9.54
CA PRO A 2 21.73 6.67 -8.67
C PRO A 2 21.66 7.09 -7.21
N LEU A 3 21.32 6.15 -6.32
CA LEU A 3 21.33 6.34 -4.88
C LEU A 3 22.55 5.64 -4.27
N PHE A 4 23.12 6.27 -3.25
CA PHE A 4 24.28 5.75 -2.52
C PHE A 4 24.03 5.79 -1.02
N GLN A 5 24.46 4.75 -0.35
CA GLN A 5 24.52 4.71 1.12
C GLN A 5 25.92 5.14 1.57
N ILE A 6 26.01 5.98 2.58
CA ILE A 6 27.29 6.35 3.19
C ILE A 6 27.58 5.36 4.32
N VAL A 7 28.67 4.63 4.17
CA VAL A 7 29.12 3.66 5.18
C VAL A 7 30.58 3.89 5.50
N LYS A 8 30.89 4.26 6.75
CA LYS A 8 32.27 4.56 7.19
C LYS A 8 33.02 5.48 6.20
N ALA A 9 32.39 6.60 5.84
CA ALA A 9 32.90 7.59 4.89
C ALA A 9 33.16 7.07 3.46
N ARG A 10 32.57 5.93 3.07
CA ARG A 10 32.60 5.40 1.70
C ARG A 10 31.19 5.33 1.11
N LEU A 11 31.09 5.56 -0.19
CA LEU A 11 29.84 5.43 -0.91
C LEU A 11 29.66 3.97 -1.37
N ALA A 12 28.54 3.37 -0.97
CA ALA A 12 28.09 2.08 -1.47
C ALA A 12 26.85 2.30 -2.36
N ALA A 13 26.88 1.85 -3.61
CA ALA A 13 25.74 1.97 -4.50
C ALA A 13 24.55 1.14 -3.97
N ILE A 14 23.38 1.76 -3.95
CA ILE A 14 22.11 1.09 -3.65
C ILE A 14 21.50 0.65 -4.97
N THR A 15 21.15 -0.63 -5.08
CA THR A 15 20.52 -1.16 -6.28
C THR A 15 19.01 -1.08 -6.18
N GLN A 16 18.36 -0.65 -7.26
CA GLN A 16 16.92 -0.70 -7.35
C GLN A 16 16.46 -2.16 -7.25
N ALA A 17 15.42 -2.39 -6.46
CA ALA A 17 14.78 -3.68 -6.27
C ALA A 17 13.35 -3.63 -6.80
N ASN A 18 12.83 -4.79 -7.19
CA ASN A 18 11.44 -4.96 -7.56
C ASN A 18 10.79 -5.97 -6.61
N PHE A 19 9.52 -5.79 -6.33
CA PHE A 19 8.75 -6.79 -5.59
C PHE A 19 8.55 -8.04 -6.43
N LEU A 20 8.66 -9.20 -5.81
CA LEU A 20 8.46 -10.48 -6.47
C LEU A 20 6.99 -10.70 -6.87
N SER A 21 6.05 -10.15 -6.10
CA SER A 21 4.61 -10.23 -6.36
C SER A 21 3.88 -9.01 -5.82
N GLU A 22 2.67 -8.73 -6.33
CA GLU A 22 1.76 -7.72 -5.78
C GLU A 22 1.45 -7.99 -4.31
N SER A 23 1.20 -9.24 -3.95
CA SER A 23 0.93 -9.64 -2.56
C SER A 23 2.08 -9.30 -1.58
N LYS A 24 3.35 -9.29 -2.03
CA LYS A 24 4.46 -8.85 -1.18
C LYS A 24 4.49 -7.34 -0.99
N LEU A 25 4.18 -6.59 -2.06
CA LEU A 25 4.02 -5.14 -1.99
C LEU A 25 2.85 -4.79 -1.07
N GLN A 26 1.69 -5.39 -1.28
CA GLN A 26 0.48 -5.21 -0.47
C GLN A 26 0.75 -5.45 1.02
N LYS A 27 1.30 -6.62 1.40
CA LYS A 27 1.61 -6.95 2.79
C LYS A 27 2.57 -5.96 3.45
N LEU A 28 3.57 -5.48 2.71
CA LEU A 28 4.49 -4.46 3.23
C LEU A 28 3.75 -3.17 3.53
N ILE A 29 2.90 -2.71 2.62
CA ILE A 29 2.14 -1.47 2.79
C ILE A 29 1.10 -1.61 3.88
N GLU A 30 0.33 -2.71 3.92
CA GLU A 30 -0.65 -2.99 4.96
C GLU A 30 -0.04 -2.96 6.37
N SER A 31 1.20 -3.47 6.51
CA SER A 31 1.92 -3.43 7.79
C SER A 31 2.42 -2.03 8.18
N ASN A 32 2.34 -1.05 7.29
CA ASN A 32 2.89 0.29 7.48
C ASN A 32 1.89 1.41 7.13
N LEU A 33 0.58 1.13 7.09
CA LEU A 33 -0.46 2.09 6.68
C LEU A 33 -0.44 3.38 7.50
N GLY A 34 -0.20 3.28 8.81
CA GLY A 34 -0.10 4.44 9.68
C GLY A 34 1.03 5.38 9.28
N ALA A 35 2.22 4.83 8.99
CA ALA A 35 3.38 5.62 8.61
C ALA A 35 3.31 6.19 7.19
N LEU A 36 2.65 5.49 6.25
CA LEU A 36 2.60 5.87 4.85
C LEU A 36 1.43 6.80 4.52
N PHE A 37 0.26 6.55 5.12
CA PHE A 37 -0.99 7.19 4.69
C PHE A 37 -1.84 7.72 5.85
N ASN A 38 -1.36 7.64 7.09
CA ASN A 38 -2.14 7.95 8.31
C ASN A 38 -3.45 7.15 8.38
N CYS A 39 -3.39 5.87 8.02
CA CYS A 39 -4.56 5.00 7.97
C CYS A 39 -4.43 3.82 8.93
N ARG A 40 -5.57 3.34 9.41
CA ARG A 40 -5.71 2.10 10.19
C ARG A 40 -6.19 0.99 9.26
N PHE A 41 -5.58 -0.17 9.35
CA PHE A 41 -5.96 -1.35 8.57
C PHE A 41 -7.35 -1.86 8.97
N VAL A 42 -8.19 -2.18 7.98
CA VAL A 42 -9.53 -2.74 8.20
C VAL A 42 -9.62 -4.16 7.63
N ALA A 43 -9.34 -4.35 6.35
CA ALA A 43 -9.43 -5.67 5.73
C ALA A 43 -8.49 -5.78 4.53
N THR A 44 -8.05 -7.01 4.26
CA THR A 44 -7.32 -7.40 3.04
C THR A 44 -8.20 -8.27 2.16
N GLU A 45 -8.07 -8.16 0.83
CA GLU A 45 -8.74 -9.03 -0.13
C GLU A 45 -10.27 -9.09 0.09
N TYR A 46 -10.90 -7.94 0.30
CA TYR A 46 -12.30 -7.85 0.69
C TYR A 46 -13.25 -8.11 -0.49
N PRO A 47 -14.10 -9.15 -0.43
CA PRO A 47 -14.99 -9.49 -1.54
C PRO A 47 -16.14 -8.49 -1.67
N THR A 48 -16.47 -8.07 -2.90
CA THR A 48 -17.55 -7.12 -3.19
C THR A 48 -18.89 -7.81 -3.52
N GLY A 49 -19.00 -9.10 -3.22
CA GLY A 49 -20.22 -9.88 -3.46
C GLY A 49 -20.39 -10.36 -4.90
N ALA A 50 -21.49 -11.10 -5.12
CA ALA A 50 -21.69 -11.80 -6.40
C ALA A 50 -22.00 -10.87 -7.58
N ILE A 51 -22.62 -9.70 -7.33
CA ILE A 51 -23.02 -8.76 -8.38
C ILE A 51 -21.79 -8.03 -8.95
N HIS A 52 -20.96 -7.45 -8.07
CA HIS A 52 -19.74 -6.76 -8.49
C HIS A 52 -18.60 -7.71 -8.82
N SER A 53 -18.66 -8.95 -8.29
CA SER A 53 -17.72 -10.05 -8.58
C SER A 53 -16.23 -9.64 -8.48
N GLY A 54 -15.93 -8.67 -7.62
CA GLY A 54 -14.60 -8.12 -7.42
C GLY A 54 -14.06 -8.39 -6.01
N ARG A 55 -12.85 -7.93 -5.78
CA ARG A 55 -12.17 -8.02 -4.49
C ARG A 55 -11.27 -6.80 -4.32
N ILE A 56 -11.57 -6.00 -3.31
CA ILE A 56 -10.76 -4.84 -2.96
C ILE A 56 -9.49 -5.33 -2.30
N ASP A 57 -8.33 -4.90 -2.79
CA ASP A 57 -7.03 -5.35 -2.27
C ASP A 57 -6.88 -5.00 -0.80
N THR A 58 -7.12 -3.73 -0.40
CA THR A 58 -7.06 -3.31 1.00
C THR A 58 -8.13 -2.27 1.32
N LEU A 59 -8.87 -2.51 2.41
CA LEU A 59 -9.71 -1.51 3.06
C LEU A 59 -9.00 -0.95 4.28
N ALA A 60 -9.08 0.35 4.45
CA ALA A 60 -8.51 1.06 5.58
C ALA A 60 -9.45 2.19 6.06
N LEU A 61 -9.14 2.76 7.21
CA LEU A 61 -9.84 3.91 7.77
C LEU A 61 -8.81 5.01 8.04
N SER A 62 -9.05 6.23 7.56
CA SER A 62 -8.16 7.37 7.81
C SER A 62 -8.14 7.79 9.28
N GLU A 63 -7.27 8.71 9.65
CA GLU A 63 -7.27 9.32 10.99
C GLU A 63 -8.57 10.06 11.30
N ASP A 64 -9.21 10.65 10.28
CA ASP A 64 -10.51 11.36 10.38
C ASP A 64 -11.70 10.42 10.25
N ASN A 65 -11.49 9.10 10.29
CA ASN A 65 -12.51 8.06 10.13
C ASN A 65 -13.16 7.99 8.73
N ASN A 66 -12.56 8.54 7.69
CA ASN A 66 -13.06 8.35 6.34
C ASN A 66 -12.65 6.99 5.78
N PRO A 67 -13.51 6.34 4.97
CA PRO A 67 -13.16 5.10 4.27
C PRO A 67 -12.01 5.30 3.28
N VAL A 68 -11.13 4.31 3.21
CA VAL A 68 -10.00 4.30 2.29
C VAL A 68 -9.92 2.97 1.56
N ILE A 69 -9.88 3.02 0.24
CA ILE A 69 -9.60 1.90 -0.66
C ILE A 69 -8.15 2.01 -1.11
N ILE A 70 -7.40 0.91 -1.10
CA ILE A 70 -6.04 0.89 -1.63
C ILE A 70 -5.91 -0.28 -2.58
N GLU A 71 -5.49 0.02 -3.81
CA GLU A 71 -5.28 -0.93 -4.90
C GLU A 71 -3.82 -0.92 -5.35
N TYR A 72 -3.29 -2.09 -5.70
CA TYR A 72 -1.87 -2.27 -6.00
C TYR A 72 -1.65 -2.82 -7.40
N LYS A 73 -0.60 -2.33 -8.07
CA LYS A 73 -0.02 -2.98 -9.25
C LYS A 73 1.48 -3.03 -9.15
N LYS A 74 2.04 -4.19 -9.48
CA LYS A 74 3.48 -4.42 -9.56
C LYS A 74 4.08 -3.83 -10.83
N VAL A 75 3.27 -3.69 -11.87
CA VAL A 75 3.63 -3.13 -13.17
C VAL A 75 2.75 -1.93 -13.50
N GLU A 76 3.15 -1.10 -14.45
CA GLU A 76 2.32 -0.04 -14.96
C GLU A 76 1.02 -0.61 -15.54
N SER A 77 -0.13 -0.08 -15.14
CA SER A 77 -1.44 -0.52 -15.61
C SER A 77 -2.39 0.67 -15.69
N SER A 78 -3.01 0.85 -16.85
CA SER A 78 -4.06 1.87 -17.05
C SER A 78 -5.39 1.48 -16.39
N ASP A 79 -5.56 0.20 -16.02
CA ASP A 79 -6.82 -0.27 -15.43
C ASP A 79 -6.91 0.00 -13.92
N LEU A 80 -5.80 0.34 -13.28
CA LEU A 80 -5.76 0.53 -11.83
C LEU A 80 -6.71 1.63 -11.35
N ILE A 81 -6.76 2.75 -12.06
CA ILE A 81 -7.64 3.88 -11.73
C ILE A 81 -9.11 3.49 -11.94
N ASN A 82 -9.41 2.80 -13.06
CA ASN A 82 -10.76 2.32 -13.35
C ASN A 82 -11.21 1.29 -12.30
N GLN A 83 -10.32 0.42 -11.85
CA GLN A 83 -10.57 -0.53 -10.77
C GLN A 83 -10.87 0.20 -9.46
N GLY A 84 -10.09 1.22 -9.11
CA GLY A 84 -10.34 2.06 -7.94
C GLY A 84 -11.70 2.76 -7.98
N LEU A 85 -12.09 3.31 -9.15
CA LEU A 85 -13.41 3.92 -9.37
C LEU A 85 -14.54 2.90 -9.23
N PHE A 86 -14.36 1.70 -9.75
CA PHE A 86 -15.35 0.62 -9.65
C PHE A 86 -15.60 0.25 -8.18
N TYR A 87 -14.55 0.16 -7.37
CA TYR A 87 -14.68 -0.11 -5.94
C TYR A 87 -15.16 1.09 -5.13
N LEU A 88 -14.85 2.30 -5.55
CA LEU A 88 -15.42 3.52 -4.97
C LEU A 88 -16.95 3.51 -5.12
N ALA A 89 -17.47 3.19 -6.31
CA ALA A 89 -18.91 3.08 -6.54
C ALA A 89 -19.54 2.00 -5.65
N TRP A 90 -18.90 0.82 -5.55
CA TRP A 90 -19.37 -0.23 -4.65
C TRP A 90 -19.42 0.24 -3.19
N LEU A 91 -18.36 0.85 -2.69
CA LEU A 91 -18.27 1.28 -1.30
C LEU A 91 -19.29 2.36 -0.95
N SER A 92 -19.60 3.26 -1.91
CA SER A 92 -20.62 4.29 -1.77
C SER A 92 -22.04 3.73 -1.58
N ASP A 93 -22.29 2.51 -2.06
CA ASP A 93 -23.59 1.84 -1.94
C ASP A 93 -23.62 0.80 -0.80
N HIS A 94 -22.46 0.49 -0.17
CA HIS A 94 -22.31 -0.60 0.80
C HIS A 94 -21.73 -0.13 2.14
N HIS A 95 -22.28 0.98 2.67
CA HIS A 95 -21.81 1.57 3.92
C HIS A 95 -21.83 0.58 5.08
N GLY A 96 -22.94 -0.17 5.24
CA GLY A 96 -23.10 -1.13 6.34
C GLY A 96 -22.07 -2.27 6.32
N ASP A 97 -21.68 -2.74 5.11
CA ASP A 97 -20.65 -3.77 4.96
C ASP A 97 -19.28 -3.26 5.43
N PHE A 98 -18.94 -2.03 5.08
CA PHE A 98 -17.72 -1.40 5.52
C PHE A 98 -17.70 -1.14 7.04
N GLU A 99 -18.79 -0.61 7.61
CA GLU A 99 -18.91 -0.37 9.04
C GLU A 99 -18.78 -1.66 9.85
N LEU A 100 -19.36 -2.76 9.37
CA LEU A 100 -19.18 -4.08 9.98
C LEU A 100 -17.73 -4.54 9.92
N ALA A 101 -17.03 -4.29 8.80
CA ALA A 101 -15.61 -4.61 8.68
C ALA A 101 -14.76 -3.77 9.65
N VAL A 102 -15.06 -2.47 9.78
CA VAL A 102 -14.42 -1.56 10.74
C VAL A 102 -14.61 -2.07 12.17
N GLN A 103 -15.86 -2.40 12.55
CA GLN A 103 -16.16 -2.92 13.89
C GLN A 103 -15.40 -4.22 14.21
N LYS A 104 -15.27 -5.11 13.24
CA LYS A 104 -14.52 -6.37 13.41
C LYS A 104 -13.01 -6.13 13.58
N ALA A 105 -12.45 -5.18 12.83
CA ALA A 105 -11.01 -4.94 12.81
C ALA A 105 -10.55 -4.03 13.95
N LEU A 106 -11.28 -2.97 14.25
CA LEU A 106 -10.86 -1.88 15.12
C LEU A 106 -11.67 -1.76 16.40
N GLY A 107 -12.76 -2.55 16.54
CA GLY A 107 -13.65 -2.52 17.70
C GLY A 107 -14.92 -1.68 17.47
N ARG A 108 -15.86 -1.79 18.41
CA ARG A 108 -17.13 -1.05 18.38
C ARG A 108 -16.92 0.39 18.82
N GLY A 109 -17.80 1.28 18.36
CA GLY A 109 -17.84 2.69 18.79
C GLY A 109 -17.00 3.63 17.92
N ILE A 110 -16.61 3.18 16.74
CA ILE A 110 -15.99 4.04 15.72
C ILE A 110 -17.11 4.46 14.77
N ASP A 111 -17.39 5.76 14.73
CA ASP A 111 -18.28 6.36 13.74
C ASP A 111 -17.50 6.63 12.46
N VAL A 112 -17.95 6.05 11.36
CA VAL A 112 -17.34 6.25 10.04
C VAL A 112 -17.85 7.56 9.46
N ASP A 113 -16.92 8.42 9.05
CA ASP A 113 -17.23 9.67 8.36
C ASP A 113 -17.28 9.45 6.85
N TRP A 114 -18.48 9.45 6.29
CA TRP A 114 -18.76 9.26 4.87
C TRP A 114 -18.65 10.54 4.03
N SER A 115 -18.23 11.66 4.62
CA SER A 115 -18.08 12.93 3.91
C SER A 115 -17.05 12.86 2.78
N ALA A 116 -16.08 11.96 2.88
CA ALA A 116 -15.08 11.70 1.86
C ALA A 116 -14.71 10.21 1.82
N ILE A 117 -14.56 9.66 0.62
CA ILE A 117 -13.95 8.33 0.43
C ILE A 117 -12.66 8.55 -0.34
N ARG A 118 -11.54 8.00 0.15
CA ARG A 118 -10.25 8.09 -0.51
C ARG A 118 -9.94 6.82 -1.27
N VAL A 119 -9.40 6.95 -2.48
CA VAL A 119 -8.91 5.82 -3.27
C VAL A 119 -7.42 6.03 -3.54
N ILE A 120 -6.58 5.18 -2.97
CA ILE A 120 -5.13 5.21 -3.17
C ILE A 120 -4.75 4.14 -4.17
N CYS A 121 -4.27 4.55 -5.33
CA CYS A 121 -3.79 3.65 -6.37
C CYS A 121 -2.26 3.60 -6.31
N ILE A 122 -1.67 2.41 -6.18
CA ILE A 122 -0.23 2.24 -5.98
C ILE A 122 0.38 1.44 -7.12
N ALA A 123 1.20 2.09 -7.95
CA ALA A 123 1.88 1.47 -9.10
C ALA A 123 3.31 2.01 -9.25
N PRO A 124 4.21 1.31 -10.00
CA PRO A 124 5.56 1.83 -10.23
C PRO A 124 5.57 3.09 -11.13
N ASN A 125 4.62 3.19 -12.04
CA ASN A 125 4.45 4.31 -12.95
C ASN A 125 2.99 4.46 -13.36
N TYR A 126 2.65 5.65 -13.88
CA TYR A 126 1.36 5.97 -14.47
C TYR A 126 1.55 6.59 -15.84
N LYS A 127 0.66 6.34 -16.77
CA LYS A 127 0.63 7.06 -18.04
C LYS A 127 0.17 8.50 -17.82
N ARG A 128 0.70 9.41 -18.62
CA ARG A 128 0.36 10.84 -18.55
C ARG A 128 -1.13 11.10 -18.65
N TYR A 129 -1.81 10.35 -19.51
CA TYR A 129 -3.25 10.51 -19.71
C TYR A 129 -4.07 10.05 -18.51
N ASP A 130 -3.65 8.98 -17.82
CA ASP A 130 -4.30 8.49 -16.61
C ASP A 130 -4.22 9.52 -15.48
N LEU A 131 -3.06 10.16 -15.28
CA LEU A 131 -2.88 11.22 -14.31
C LEU A 131 -3.74 12.46 -14.62
N HIS A 132 -3.86 12.81 -15.92
CA HIS A 132 -4.71 13.92 -16.33
C HIS A 132 -6.19 13.59 -16.11
N ALA A 133 -6.62 12.38 -16.43
CA ALA A 133 -7.99 11.92 -16.20
C ALA A 133 -8.38 12.02 -14.72
N VAL A 134 -7.52 11.57 -13.80
CA VAL A 134 -7.75 11.69 -12.35
C VAL A 134 -7.99 13.13 -11.92
N GLN A 135 -7.20 14.08 -12.42
CA GLN A 135 -7.37 15.51 -12.11
C GLN A 135 -8.74 16.06 -12.53
N MET A 136 -9.34 15.49 -13.58
CA MET A 136 -10.61 15.95 -14.15
C MET A 136 -11.83 15.24 -13.56
N MET A 137 -11.64 14.11 -12.87
CA MET A 137 -12.75 13.27 -12.37
C MET A 137 -13.46 13.83 -11.14
N GLY A 138 -12.84 14.74 -10.39
CA GLY A 138 -13.39 15.29 -9.14
C GLY A 138 -13.53 14.26 -8.00
N ALA A 139 -13.17 13.00 -8.22
CA ALA A 139 -13.11 11.98 -7.18
C ALA A 139 -11.79 12.07 -6.42
N ASN A 140 -11.82 11.70 -5.13
CA ASN A 140 -10.62 11.70 -4.28
C ASN A 140 -9.75 10.47 -4.58
N ILE A 141 -9.11 10.46 -5.74
CA ILE A 141 -8.20 9.41 -6.20
C ILE A 141 -6.77 9.92 -6.08
N GLU A 142 -5.94 9.15 -5.40
CA GLU A 142 -4.54 9.46 -5.14
C GLU A 142 -3.62 8.46 -5.87
N PRO A 143 -3.11 8.79 -7.07
CA PRO A 143 -2.06 7.99 -7.69
C PRO A 143 -0.76 8.12 -6.89
N ARG A 144 -0.24 7.01 -6.42
CA ARG A 144 1.03 6.94 -5.67
C ARG A 144 2.01 6.05 -6.41
N THR A 145 3.25 6.50 -6.55
CA THR A 145 4.30 5.68 -7.12
C THR A 145 5.11 5.02 -6.02
N TRP A 146 5.50 3.77 -6.25
CA TRP A 146 6.43 3.09 -5.36
C TRP A 146 7.78 2.88 -6.04
N ARG A 147 8.86 2.94 -5.25
CA ARG A 147 10.20 2.53 -5.63
C ARG A 147 10.85 1.81 -4.46
N ALA A 148 11.51 0.70 -4.73
CA ALA A 148 12.21 -0.05 -3.72
C ALA A 148 13.71 -0.11 -4.03
N TRP A 149 14.54 0.00 -3.01
CA TRP A 149 15.99 -0.15 -3.10
C TRP A 149 16.47 -1.18 -2.10
N ARG A 150 17.46 -1.95 -2.51
CA ARG A 150 18.09 -2.96 -1.67
C ARG A 150 19.40 -2.43 -1.10
N PHE A 151 19.50 -2.43 0.20
CA PHE A 151 20.74 -2.15 0.93
C PHE A 151 21.53 -3.44 1.12
N LYS A 152 22.84 -3.39 0.97
CA LYS A 152 23.71 -4.47 1.47
C LYS A 152 23.89 -4.24 2.98
N LYS A 153 23.43 -5.18 3.81
CA LYS A 153 23.76 -5.20 5.22
C LYS A 153 25.28 -5.37 5.33
N ILE A 154 25.98 -4.35 5.80
CA ILE A 154 27.41 -4.47 6.09
C ILE A 154 27.48 -5.13 7.45
N GLY A 155 27.95 -6.39 7.46
CA GLY A 155 28.04 -7.20 8.68
C GLY A 155 28.72 -6.46 9.81
N SER A 156 28.10 -6.45 10.98
CA SER A 156 28.78 -6.19 12.22
C SER A 156 29.84 -7.28 12.40
N PHE A 157 31.10 -6.92 12.38
CA PHE A 157 32.17 -7.80 12.81
C PHE A 157 31.98 -8.04 14.33
N SER A 158 31.30 -9.10 14.71
CA SER A 158 31.35 -9.65 16.06
C SER A 158 32.28 -10.85 16.04
N SER A 159 33.41 -10.71 16.70
CA SER A 159 34.26 -11.84 17.07
C SER A 159 33.48 -12.80 17.96
N SER A 160 33.71 -14.10 17.72
CA SER A 160 33.40 -15.28 18.52
C SER A 160 32.02 -15.92 18.44
N SER A 161 32.06 -17.07 17.74
CA SER A 161 31.41 -18.37 18.02
C SER A 161 30.11 -18.40 18.83
N SER A 162 29.01 -18.65 18.15
CA SER A 162 28.07 -19.74 18.47
C SER A 162 26.97 -19.81 17.40
N ILE A 163 26.80 -20.99 16.83
CA ILE A 163 25.77 -21.33 15.85
C ILE A 163 24.42 -21.33 16.58
N ARG A 164 23.58 -20.36 16.28
CA ARG A 164 22.12 -20.45 16.47
C ARG A 164 21.47 -20.02 15.17
N SER A 165 20.64 -20.91 14.63
CA SER A 165 19.78 -20.69 13.49
C SER A 165 18.93 -19.43 13.69
N GLN A 166 19.23 -18.38 12.93
CA GLN A 166 18.44 -17.17 12.90
C GLN A 166 17.40 -17.21 11.76
N PRO A 167 16.24 -16.56 11.94
CA PRO A 167 15.24 -16.46 10.88
C PRO A 167 15.85 -15.79 9.65
N ARG A 168 15.45 -16.25 8.46
CA ARG A 168 15.92 -15.71 7.17
C ARG A 168 15.66 -14.20 7.13
N ASP A 169 16.74 -13.43 7.19
CA ASP A 169 16.71 -11.97 7.09
C ASP A 169 15.94 -11.54 5.85
N LEU A 170 14.80 -10.88 6.03
CA LEU A 170 14.14 -10.15 4.97
C LEU A 170 15.05 -9.01 4.55
N PRO A 171 15.26 -8.76 3.26
CA PRO A 171 16.06 -7.63 2.81
C PRO A 171 15.38 -6.33 3.27
N GLU A 172 16.17 -5.42 3.84
CA GLU A 172 15.70 -4.07 4.19
C GLU A 172 15.40 -3.29 2.90
N TYR A 173 14.18 -2.78 2.78
CA TYR A 173 13.73 -1.96 1.66
C TYR A 173 13.43 -0.54 2.13
N LEU A 174 13.79 0.44 1.30
CA LEU A 174 13.26 1.80 1.38
C LEU A 174 12.16 1.92 0.32
N VAL A 175 10.97 2.35 0.71
CA VAL A 175 9.85 2.66 -0.18
C VAL A 175 9.61 4.16 -0.16
N THR A 176 9.60 4.79 -1.32
CA THR A 176 9.31 6.22 -1.50
C THR A 176 8.25 6.43 -2.55
#